data_0fabb77d07b8ec37a0c35024715d21b7
#
_entry.id   0fabb77d07b8ec37a0c35024715d21b7
#
_cell.length_a   1.000
_cell.length_b   1.000
_cell.length_c   1.000
_cell.angle_alpha   90.00
_cell.angle_beta   90.00
_cell.angle_gamma   90.00
#
_symmetry.space_group_name_H-M   'P 1'
#
loop_
_entity.id
_entity.type
_entity.pdbx_description
1 polymer ?
#
loop_
_entity_poly.entity_id
_entity_poly.type
_entity_poly.pdbx_seq_one_letter_code
_entity_poly.pdbx_strand_id
1 'polypeptide(L)' 'MILAVMPVVLRHKGFRFFFYSNEGHPREALHIHVRSAEGEAKFWLSPTVLLADSVGYDAKTLRELHGVVMDNADLIE' A
#
# COMPACT_ATOMS: atom_id res chain seq x y z
N MET A 1 -20.24 5.69 -15.25
CA MET A 1 -19.13 5.96 -14.39
C MET A 1 -18.66 4.69 -13.70
N ILE A 2 -17.43 4.49 -13.65
CA ILE A 2 -16.88 3.29 -13.08
C ILE A 2 -16.45 3.52 -11.68
N LEU A 3 -16.90 2.67 -10.81
CA LEU A 3 -16.41 2.72 -9.47
C LEU A 3 -15.05 2.13 -9.41
N ALA A 4 -14.19 2.77 -8.72
CA ALA A 4 -12.89 2.21 -8.49
C ALA A 4 -13.05 0.92 -7.73
N VAL A 5 -12.51 -0.12 -8.27
CA VAL A 5 -12.44 -1.38 -7.58
C VAL A 5 -11.11 -1.39 -6.88
N MET A 6 -11.15 -1.61 -5.58
CA MET A 6 -9.93 -1.61 -4.79
C MET A 6 -9.76 -2.99 -4.19
N PRO A 7 -9.33 -3.93 -5.00
CA PRO A 7 -9.17 -5.29 -4.51
C PRO A 7 -8.14 -5.32 -3.42
N VAL A 8 -8.47 -6.01 -2.35
CA VAL A 8 -7.53 -6.21 -1.27
C VAL A 8 -6.62 -7.34 -1.71
N VAL A 9 -5.34 -7.06 -1.85
CA VAL A 9 -4.39 -8.06 -2.29
C VAL A 9 -3.74 -8.79 -1.12
N LEU A 10 -3.81 -8.20 0.08
CA LEU A 10 -3.17 -8.80 1.24
C LEU A 10 -3.80 -8.24 2.49
N ARG A 11 -3.95 -9.07 3.51
CA ARG A 11 -4.40 -8.63 4.82
C ARG A 11 -3.38 -9.08 5.85
N HIS A 12 -3.15 -8.23 6.85
CA HIS A 12 -2.19 -8.52 7.89
C HIS A 12 -2.62 -7.78 9.15
N LYS A 13 -3.07 -8.50 10.17
CA LYS A 13 -3.39 -7.92 11.48
C LYS A 13 -4.34 -6.74 11.38
N GLY A 14 -5.37 -6.85 10.56
CA GLY A 14 -6.34 -5.77 10.42
C GLY A 14 -5.94 -4.71 9.40
N PHE A 15 -4.73 -4.77 8.86
CA PHE A 15 -4.32 -3.87 7.79
C PHE A 15 -4.73 -4.46 6.47
N ARG A 16 -5.28 -3.62 5.59
CA ARG A 16 -5.67 -4.03 4.24
C ARG A 16 -4.74 -3.35 3.25
N PHE A 17 -4.16 -4.15 2.37
CA PHE A 17 -3.23 -3.67 1.35
C PHE A 17 -3.94 -3.76 0.01
N PHE A 18 -3.97 -2.67 -0.73
CA PHE A 18 -4.75 -2.65 -1.96
C PHE A 18 -4.20 -1.61 -2.94
N PHE A 19 -4.59 -1.76 -4.21
CA PHE A 19 -4.31 -0.79 -5.24
C PHE A 19 -5.58 -0.03 -5.57
N TYR A 20 -5.46 1.24 -5.90
CA TYR A 20 -6.57 1.96 -6.49
C TYR A 20 -6.59 1.62 -7.97
N SER A 21 -7.76 1.39 -8.51
CA SER A 21 -7.86 0.87 -9.85
C SER A 21 -7.59 1.90 -10.93
N ASN A 22 -7.68 3.16 -10.63
CA ASN A 22 -7.51 4.19 -11.64
C ASN A 22 -6.20 4.94 -11.56
N GLU A 23 -5.28 4.42 -10.81
CA GLU A 23 -4.04 5.11 -10.68
C GLU A 23 -3.19 4.91 -11.90
N GLY A 24 -2.24 5.79 -12.06
CA GLY A 24 -1.35 5.68 -13.17
C GLY A 24 -1.72 6.56 -14.33
N HIS A 25 -2.57 7.50 -14.10
CA HIS A 25 -2.93 8.39 -15.18
C HIS A 25 -2.79 9.84 -14.71
N PRO A 26 -1.68 10.49 -14.98
CA PRO A 26 -0.60 9.98 -15.83
C PRO A 26 0.13 8.85 -15.13
N ARG A 27 0.99 8.21 -15.86
CA ARG A 27 1.69 7.07 -15.33
C ARG A 27 2.50 7.45 -14.12
N GLU A 28 2.36 6.68 -13.11
CA GLU A 28 3.14 6.85 -11.91
C GLU A 28 3.83 5.55 -11.59
N ALA A 29 4.84 5.62 -10.74
CA ALA A 29 5.46 4.41 -10.26
C ALA A 29 4.43 3.57 -9.53
N LEU A 30 4.60 2.28 -9.58
CA LEU A 30 3.67 1.37 -8.93
C LEU A 30 3.72 1.57 -7.43
N HIS A 31 2.56 1.63 -6.81
CA HIS A 31 2.50 1.79 -5.36
C HIS A 31 1.28 1.09 -4.80
N ILE A 32 1.33 0.80 -3.50
CA ILE A 32 0.27 0.11 -2.82
C ILE A 32 -0.18 0.94 -1.63
N HIS A 33 -1.46 0.86 -1.32
CA HIS A 33 -2.06 1.56 -0.19
C HIS A 33 -2.34 0.59 0.93
N VAL A 34 -2.21 1.08 2.15
CA VAL A 34 -2.51 0.30 3.35
C VAL A 34 -3.50 1.10 4.18
N ARG A 35 -4.54 0.46 4.66
CA ARG A 35 -5.55 1.13 5.47
C ARG A 35 -5.98 0.26 6.62
N SER A 36 -6.22 0.89 7.75
CA SER A 36 -6.78 0.23 8.91
C SER A 36 -7.57 1.25 9.71
N ALA A 37 -8.08 0.84 10.87
CA ALA A 37 -8.82 1.76 11.71
C ALA A 37 -7.97 2.91 12.21
N GLU A 38 -6.65 2.73 12.33
CA GLU A 38 -5.77 3.74 12.88
C GLU A 38 -5.29 4.75 11.85
N GLY A 39 -5.27 4.39 10.57
CA GLY A 39 -4.72 5.32 9.61
C GLY A 39 -4.51 4.69 8.25
N GLU A 40 -3.63 5.30 7.48
CA GLU A 40 -3.31 4.78 6.16
C GLU A 40 -1.89 5.14 5.78
N ALA A 41 -1.37 4.38 4.82
CA ALA A 41 -0.02 4.59 4.33
C ALA A 41 0.01 4.25 2.84
N LYS A 42 1.04 4.74 2.18
CA LYS A 42 1.24 4.49 0.77
C LYS A 42 2.72 4.18 0.59
N PHE A 43 2.99 3.08 -0.08
CA PHE A 43 4.37 2.65 -0.34
C PHE A 43 4.61 2.54 -1.83
N TRP A 44 5.73 3.10 -2.28
CA TRP A 44 6.20 2.85 -3.63
C TRP A 44 6.75 1.43 -3.67
N LEU A 45 6.53 0.75 -4.78
CA LEU A 45 7.04 -0.60 -4.95
C LEU A 45 8.25 -0.67 -5.87
N SER A 46 8.45 0.35 -6.66
CA SER A 46 9.49 0.36 -7.66
C SER A 46 10.17 1.71 -7.66
N PRO A 47 11.48 1.76 -7.82
CA PRO A 47 12.42 0.65 -8.00
C PRO A 47 12.69 -0.13 -6.73
N THR A 48 12.27 0.40 -5.59
CA THR A 48 12.41 -0.30 -4.32
C THR A 48 11.25 0.10 -3.44
N VAL A 49 11.00 -0.65 -2.39
CA VAL A 49 9.87 -0.37 -1.49
C VAL A 49 10.23 0.78 -0.59
N LEU A 50 9.51 1.88 -0.71
CA LEU A 50 9.73 3.07 0.09
C LEU A 50 8.42 3.65 0.54
N LEU A 51 8.37 4.14 1.77
CA LEU A 51 7.20 4.83 2.28
C LEU A 51 7.06 6.16 1.54
N ALA A 52 5.90 6.39 0.95
CA ALA A 52 5.61 7.62 0.25
C ALA A 52 4.87 8.60 1.14
N ASP A 53 3.94 8.11 1.96
CA ASP A 53 3.12 8.98 2.79
C ASP A 53 2.41 8.13 3.82
N SER A 54 2.04 8.74 4.94
CA SER A 54 1.27 8.03 5.96
C SER A 54 0.58 9.01 6.88
N VAL A 55 -0.51 8.55 7.48
CA VAL A 55 -1.27 9.29 8.47
C VAL A 55 -1.73 8.29 9.51
N GLY A 56 -1.49 8.59 10.78
CA GLY A 56 -2.06 7.81 11.86
C GLY A 56 -1.23 6.66 12.37
N TYR A 57 -0.08 6.38 11.76
CA TYR A 57 0.77 5.27 12.18
C TYR A 57 2.07 5.80 12.77
N ASP A 58 2.57 5.11 13.80
CA ASP A 58 3.85 5.46 14.37
C ASP A 58 4.98 4.75 13.61
N ALA A 59 6.21 5.07 13.98
CA ALA A 59 7.37 4.54 13.27
C ALA A 59 7.45 3.03 13.36
N LYS A 60 7.08 2.46 14.49
CA LYS A 60 7.14 1.03 14.66
C LYS A 60 6.17 0.33 13.72
N THR A 61 4.94 0.85 13.65
CA THR A 61 3.93 0.30 12.77
C THR A 61 4.36 0.42 11.31
N LEU A 62 4.92 1.58 10.95
CA LEU A 62 5.36 1.77 9.58
C LEU A 62 6.48 0.82 9.19
N ARG A 63 7.38 0.52 10.12
CA ARG A 63 8.43 -0.46 9.87
C ARG A 63 7.84 -1.84 9.64
N GLU A 64 6.83 -2.19 10.43
CA GLU A 64 6.18 -3.48 10.27
C GLU A 64 5.50 -3.56 8.90
N LEU A 65 4.77 -2.52 8.52
CA LEU A 65 4.08 -2.51 7.23
C LEU A 65 5.06 -2.56 6.07
N HIS A 66 6.16 -1.83 6.20
CA HIS A 66 7.21 -1.86 5.18
C HIS A 66 7.74 -3.28 5.01
N GLY A 67 7.96 -3.97 6.11
CA GLY A 67 8.43 -5.35 6.05
C GLY A 67 7.44 -6.28 5.39
N VAL A 68 6.14 -6.09 5.65
CA VAL A 68 5.12 -6.92 5.03
C VAL A 68 5.11 -6.68 3.51
N VAL A 69 5.21 -5.43 3.09
CA VAL A 69 5.24 -5.13 1.67
C VAL A 69 6.48 -5.73 1.01
N MET A 70 7.63 -5.60 1.68
CA MET A 70 8.87 -6.17 1.16
C MET A 70 8.77 -7.68 1.00
N ASP A 71 8.21 -8.35 1.99
CA ASP A 71 8.12 -9.82 1.99
C ASP A 71 7.17 -10.31 0.92
N ASN A 72 6.26 -9.47 0.47
CA ASN A 72 5.25 -9.89 -0.50
C ASN A 72 5.37 -9.16 -1.82
N ALA A 73 6.51 -8.53 -2.06
CA ALA A 73 6.65 -7.69 -3.25
C ALA A 73 6.42 -8.47 -4.54
N ASP A 74 6.91 -9.69 -4.61
CA ASP A 74 6.73 -10.51 -5.81
C ASP A 74 5.27 -10.84 -6.05
N LEU A 75 4.54 -11.08 -4.99
CA LEU A 75 3.13 -11.39 -5.10
C LEU A 75 2.33 -10.17 -5.49
N ILE A 76 2.74 -9.02 -4.98
CA ILE A 76 2.00 -7.79 -5.20
C ILE A 76 2.22 -7.26 -6.61
N GLU A 77 3.41 -7.38 -7.11
CA GLU A 77 3.70 -6.94 -8.45
C GLU A 77 3.12 -7.90 -9.47
#